data_ef6b63d418a5091d538d53b93e69c2ea
#
_entry.id   ef6b63d418a5091d538d53b93e69c2ea
#
_cell.length_a   1.000
_cell.length_b   1.000
_cell.length_c   1.000
_cell.angle_alpha   90.00
_cell.angle_beta   90.00
_cell.angle_gamma   90.00
#
_symmetry.space_group_name_H-M   'P 1'
#
loop_
_entity.id
_entity.type
_entity.pdbx_description
1 polymer ?
#
loop_
_entity_poly.entity_id
_entity_poly.type
_entity_poly.pdbx_seq_one_letter_code
_entity_poly.pdbx_strand_id
1 'polypeptide(L)'
;MLDIRYNMNKLLTKTCLFAFVLLSVLTARAQTLSCEQAQAIAETIFAESSRTARSQSSALTFRWDSRQLSPVMAVAEEATPTFYAFSAEKDRGFVIVSSDANNPCILGYSFDTPLPDVQNIPDGMRDFLESYDKTLVRAPQALAKYDYNAATMGDVNVNLNTAPWGQRAPYNKFCFTSNGASAATGCVPTAYSILMHYHQWPVAAVEKNVYHSGTGEKITLGHEYDWANMAHTYSGNYTQIQADAVATLMRDVGYAYGVVYGTSGTESGGGGEGAGKLIDIFKYKSETPNTTSATMATVRDVLGNDGLWKQYIRESLDAGLPIPYSSTTSSAGKGRHIYILDGYTDKDYFHFNWGWNGQGNGWFLLNDMTPDTSSDYSKSHRAYFMLMPDKGEDIVHIPEAPLESGAATIHNAAGLFDACGRKVEQVASPGIYIINGKKVWVR
;
A
#
# COMPACT_ATOMS: atom_id res chain seq x y z
N MET A 1 -12.35 -1.54 50.12
CA MET A 1 -10.96 -1.10 50.39
C MET A 1 -9.88 -2.04 49.81
N LEU A 2 -10.15 -3.32 49.61
CA LEU A 2 -9.21 -4.27 49.00
C LEU A 2 -9.04 -4.07 47.48
N ASP A 3 -10.12 -3.76 46.74
CA ASP A 3 -10.08 -3.59 45.29
C ASP A 3 -9.30 -2.38 44.79
N ILE A 4 -9.26 -1.31 45.58
CA ILE A 4 -8.51 -0.08 45.22
C ILE A 4 -7.00 -0.33 45.35
N ARG A 5 -6.57 -1.13 46.34
CA ARG A 5 -5.15 -1.49 46.51
C ARG A 5 -4.65 -2.46 45.45
N TYR A 6 -5.50 -3.36 44.94
CA TYR A 6 -5.12 -4.30 43.90
C TYR A 6 -4.92 -3.57 42.54
N ASN A 7 -5.81 -2.64 42.23
CA ASN A 7 -5.68 -1.82 41.02
C ASN A 7 -4.50 -0.81 41.07
N MET A 8 -4.24 -0.25 42.26
CA MET A 8 -3.07 0.64 42.45
C MET A 8 -1.74 -0.11 42.31
N ASN A 9 -1.64 -1.33 42.83
CA ASN A 9 -0.44 -2.16 42.71
C ASN A 9 -0.21 -2.59 41.25
N LYS A 10 -1.26 -2.87 40.48
CA LYS A 10 -1.16 -3.22 39.05
C LYS A 10 -0.77 -2.00 38.19
N LEU A 11 -1.21 -0.81 38.59
CA LEU A 11 -0.83 0.45 37.97
C LEU A 11 0.63 0.81 38.32
N LEU A 12 1.03 0.66 39.57
CA LEU A 12 2.42 0.90 40.02
C LEU A 12 3.41 -0.07 39.38
N THR A 13 3.05 -1.37 39.24
CA THR A 13 3.94 -2.35 38.59
C THR A 13 4.09 -2.05 37.09
N LYS A 14 3.04 -1.61 36.41
CA LYS A 14 3.12 -1.19 35.01
C LYS A 14 3.94 0.10 34.85
N THR A 15 3.75 1.07 35.74
CA THR A 15 4.51 2.34 35.73
C THR A 15 5.99 2.14 36.11
N CYS A 16 6.28 1.20 37.05
CA CYS A 16 7.67 0.86 37.40
C CYS A 16 8.37 0.06 36.30
N LEU A 17 7.67 -0.81 35.56
CA LEU A 17 8.26 -1.53 34.41
C LEU A 17 8.60 -0.53 33.29
N PHE A 18 7.74 0.45 33.05
CA PHE A 18 7.98 1.52 32.08
C PHE A 18 9.14 2.43 32.51
N ALA A 19 9.24 2.74 33.81
CA ALA A 19 10.33 3.54 34.38
C ALA A 19 11.67 2.77 34.37
N PHE A 20 11.65 1.44 34.53
CA PHE A 20 12.87 0.62 34.50
C PHE A 20 13.45 0.48 33.10
N VAL A 21 12.60 0.46 32.06
CA VAL A 21 13.04 0.51 30.65
C VAL A 21 13.62 1.89 30.32
N LEU A 22 13.10 2.98 30.93
CA LEU A 22 13.61 4.33 30.70
C LEU A 22 14.92 4.66 31.47
N LEU A 23 15.24 3.98 32.55
CA LEU A 23 16.40 4.33 33.40
C LEU A 23 17.71 3.63 33.02
N SER A 24 17.71 2.68 32.08
CA SER A 24 18.93 2.02 31.58
C SER A 24 19.62 2.75 30.40
N VAL A 25 19.19 3.96 30.05
CA VAL A 25 19.66 4.71 28.85
C VAL A 25 20.70 5.76 29.23
N LEU A 26 21.89 5.35 29.66
CA LEU A 26 23.03 6.28 29.84
C LEU A 26 24.37 5.69 29.34
N THR A 27 24.37 5.10 28.15
CA THR A 27 25.59 4.97 27.32
C THR A 27 25.19 5.00 25.85
N ALA A 28 25.73 5.95 25.09
CA ALA A 28 25.42 6.17 23.67
C ALA A 28 25.99 5.03 22.78
N ARG A 29 25.45 3.82 22.93
CA ARG A 29 25.51 2.75 21.93
C ARG A 29 24.09 2.51 21.47
N ALA A 30 23.89 2.35 20.17
CA ALA A 30 22.61 1.91 19.63
C ALA A 30 22.20 0.63 20.40
N GLN A 31 21.25 0.76 21.31
CA GLN A 31 20.76 -0.34 22.12
C GLN A 31 19.56 -0.93 21.38
N THR A 32 19.63 -2.22 21.07
CA THR A 32 18.53 -2.93 20.42
C THR A 32 17.61 -3.53 21.46
N LEU A 33 16.31 -3.52 21.17
CA LEU A 33 15.31 -4.24 21.94
C LEU A 33 15.52 -5.75 21.77
N SER A 34 15.31 -6.51 22.84
CA SER A 34 15.11 -7.95 22.72
C SER A 34 13.74 -8.24 22.08
N CYS A 35 13.55 -9.48 21.60
CA CYS A 35 12.27 -9.93 21.06
C CYS A 35 11.13 -9.75 22.10
N GLU A 36 11.38 -10.10 23.37
CA GLU A 36 10.41 -9.99 24.46
C GLU A 36 10.05 -8.52 24.77
N GLN A 37 11.03 -7.62 24.69
CA GLN A 37 10.80 -6.18 24.87
C GLN A 37 9.97 -5.60 23.73
N ALA A 38 10.29 -5.95 22.48
CA ALA A 38 9.54 -5.55 21.31
C ALA A 38 8.09 -6.11 21.35
N GLN A 39 7.92 -7.37 21.79
CA GLN A 39 6.61 -7.98 21.97
C GLN A 39 5.76 -7.23 23.01
N ALA A 40 6.33 -6.88 24.15
CA ALA A 40 5.61 -6.14 25.20
C ALA A 40 5.13 -4.75 24.71
N ILE A 41 5.96 -4.06 23.92
CA ILE A 41 5.58 -2.79 23.26
C ILE A 41 4.44 -3.03 22.28
N ALA A 42 4.57 -4.02 21.40
CA ALA A 42 3.57 -4.37 20.41
C ALA A 42 2.21 -4.72 21.06
N GLU A 43 2.21 -5.56 22.09
CA GLU A 43 0.99 -5.96 22.83
C GLU A 43 0.29 -4.77 23.47
N THR A 44 1.05 -3.83 24.03
CA THR A 44 0.47 -2.63 24.65
C THR A 44 -0.24 -1.77 23.60
N ILE A 45 0.43 -1.49 22.49
CA ILE A 45 -0.10 -0.63 21.42
C ILE A 45 -1.27 -1.32 20.71
N PHE A 46 -1.12 -2.61 20.40
CA PHE A 46 -2.17 -3.39 19.74
C PHE A 46 -3.43 -3.49 20.58
N ALA A 47 -3.29 -3.68 21.91
CA ALA A 47 -4.43 -3.73 22.82
C ALA A 47 -5.16 -2.39 22.94
N GLU A 48 -4.46 -1.27 22.92
CA GLU A 48 -5.08 0.07 22.99
C GLU A 48 -5.86 0.38 21.71
N SER A 49 -5.25 0.11 20.57
CA SER A 49 -5.86 0.37 19.26
C SER A 49 -6.98 -0.62 18.92
N SER A 50 -6.88 -1.89 19.35
CA SER A 50 -7.91 -2.90 19.11
C SER A 50 -9.21 -2.72 19.93
N ARG A 51 -9.18 -1.93 21.00
CA ARG A 51 -10.40 -1.61 21.79
C ARG A 51 -11.43 -0.85 20.95
N THR A 52 -11.00 -0.06 20.00
CA THR A 52 -11.89 0.61 19.05
C THR A 52 -12.37 -0.33 17.93
N ALA A 53 -11.62 -1.39 17.62
CA ALA A 53 -11.87 -2.32 16.51
C ALA A 53 -12.61 -3.62 16.90
N ARG A 54 -13.15 -3.76 18.12
CA ARG A 54 -13.85 -4.98 18.63
C ARG A 54 -13.01 -6.27 18.64
N SER A 55 -11.70 -6.22 18.60
CA SER A 55 -10.83 -7.39 18.73
C SER A 55 -10.58 -7.70 20.23
N GLN A 56 -10.78 -8.95 20.65
CA GLN A 56 -10.72 -9.34 22.07
C GLN A 56 -9.38 -9.90 22.54
N SER A 57 -8.37 -10.05 21.68
CA SER A 57 -7.08 -10.62 22.07
C SER A 57 -5.94 -9.61 21.92
N SER A 58 -5.20 -9.42 23.02
CA SER A 58 -3.99 -8.60 23.04
C SER A 58 -2.71 -9.44 23.03
N ALA A 59 -2.81 -10.76 23.05
CA ALA A 59 -1.65 -11.65 23.01
C ALA A 59 -1.09 -11.72 21.58
N LEU A 60 0.18 -11.41 21.44
CA LEU A 60 0.92 -11.51 20.21
C LEU A 60 1.94 -12.65 20.29
N THR A 61 2.11 -13.37 19.21
CA THR A 61 3.11 -14.44 19.09
C THR A 61 4.17 -14.06 18.07
N PHE A 62 5.44 -14.21 18.44
CA PHE A 62 6.55 -14.01 17.52
C PHE A 62 6.43 -14.96 16.31
N ARG A 63 6.66 -14.44 15.12
CA ARG A 63 6.63 -15.21 13.87
C ARG A 63 8.00 -15.27 13.20
N TRP A 64 8.59 -14.14 12.95
CA TRP A 64 9.90 -14.02 12.31
C TRP A 64 10.49 -12.61 12.54
N ASP A 65 11.75 -12.43 12.17
CA ASP A 65 12.45 -11.15 12.21
C ASP A 65 13.14 -10.82 10.88
N SER A 66 13.73 -9.63 10.79
CA SER A 66 14.32 -9.12 9.56
C SER A 66 15.42 -10.02 8.97
N ARG A 67 16.15 -10.79 9.79
CA ARG A 67 17.21 -11.68 9.35
C ARG A 67 16.71 -12.82 8.47
N GLN A 68 15.44 -13.20 8.61
CA GLN A 68 14.81 -14.29 7.87
C GLN A 68 14.25 -13.85 6.51
N LEU A 69 14.20 -12.56 6.22
CA LEU A 69 13.67 -12.04 4.95
C LEU A 69 14.63 -12.29 3.78
N SER A 70 15.92 -12.09 3.99
CA SER A 70 16.92 -12.19 2.94
C SER A 70 17.90 -13.33 3.20
N PRO A 71 18.08 -14.28 2.26
CA PRO A 71 19.09 -15.34 2.38
C PRO A 71 20.53 -14.81 2.50
N VAL A 72 20.78 -13.59 2.02
CA VAL A 72 22.11 -12.95 2.09
C VAL A 72 22.43 -12.48 3.51
N MET A 73 21.41 -12.17 4.32
CA MET A 73 21.58 -11.76 5.72
C MET A 73 21.73 -12.96 6.66
N ALA A 74 21.32 -14.16 6.25
CA ALA A 74 21.44 -15.39 7.04
C ALA A 74 22.89 -15.85 7.29
N VAL A 75 23.87 -15.22 6.64
CA VAL A 75 25.30 -15.57 6.83
C VAL A 75 25.88 -14.98 8.13
N ALA A 76 25.20 -14.05 8.79
CA ALA A 76 25.60 -13.50 10.07
C ALA A 76 24.60 -13.94 11.17
N GLU A 77 24.75 -15.18 11.66
CA GLU A 77 23.97 -15.70 12.79
C GLU A 77 24.02 -14.81 14.06
N GLU A 78 25.00 -13.91 14.13
CA GLU A 78 25.17 -12.94 15.22
C GLU A 78 24.58 -11.54 14.93
N ALA A 79 24.01 -11.29 13.74
CA ALA A 79 23.46 -9.99 13.44
C ALA A 79 22.17 -9.75 14.25
N THR A 80 22.10 -8.61 14.92
CA THR A 80 20.88 -8.18 15.60
C THR A 80 19.80 -7.86 14.57
N PRO A 81 18.54 -8.34 14.72
CA PRO A 81 17.48 -7.99 13.80
C PRO A 81 17.18 -6.50 13.88
N THR A 82 16.75 -5.90 12.79
CA THR A 82 16.31 -4.50 12.73
C THR A 82 14.85 -4.33 13.08
N PHE A 83 14.06 -5.39 12.96
CA PHE A 83 12.67 -5.43 13.40
C PHE A 83 12.20 -6.87 13.67
N TYR A 84 11.09 -6.97 14.40
CA TYR A 84 10.40 -8.20 14.74
C TYR A 84 8.97 -8.16 14.22
N ALA A 85 8.45 -9.31 13.80
CA ALA A 85 7.08 -9.48 13.34
C ALA A 85 6.31 -10.44 14.26
N PHE A 86 5.13 -10.00 14.69
CA PHE A 86 4.24 -10.72 15.61
C PHE A 86 2.87 -10.88 14.99
N SER A 87 2.22 -12.04 15.18
CA SER A 87 0.81 -12.28 14.85
C SER A 87 -0.06 -12.23 16.07
N ALA A 88 -1.27 -11.73 15.92
CA ALA A 88 -2.34 -11.90 16.90
C ALA A 88 -2.89 -13.33 16.88
N GLU A 89 -3.56 -13.73 17.97
CA GLU A 89 -4.19 -15.05 18.06
C GLU A 89 -5.14 -15.32 16.89
N LYS A 90 -5.14 -16.57 16.40
CA LYS A 90 -5.97 -17.03 15.29
C LYS A 90 -5.68 -16.32 13.97
N ASP A 91 -4.45 -15.83 13.79
CA ASP A 91 -4.02 -15.09 12.59
C ASP A 91 -4.92 -13.88 12.24
N ARG A 92 -5.51 -13.26 13.26
CA ARG A 92 -6.32 -12.05 13.11
C ARG A 92 -5.52 -10.81 13.39
N GLY A 93 -4.65 -10.47 12.46
CA GLY A 93 -3.84 -9.27 12.54
C GLY A 93 -2.38 -9.56 12.89
N PHE A 94 -1.59 -8.52 12.76
CA PHE A 94 -0.15 -8.55 13.01
C PHE A 94 0.40 -7.18 13.40
N VAL A 95 1.60 -7.20 13.97
CA VAL A 95 2.38 -5.99 14.24
C VAL A 95 3.85 -6.24 13.89
N ILE A 96 4.47 -5.27 13.23
CA ILE A 96 5.91 -5.24 12.93
C ILE A 96 6.53 -4.09 13.69
N VAL A 97 7.51 -4.39 14.55
CA VAL A 97 8.12 -3.44 15.49
C VAL A 97 9.60 -3.29 15.21
N SER A 98 10.08 -2.05 15.10
CA SER A 98 11.51 -1.74 15.07
C SER A 98 12.23 -2.26 16.30
N SER A 99 13.43 -2.76 16.15
CA SER A 99 14.31 -3.16 17.26
C SER A 99 15.11 -2.00 17.85
N ASP A 100 14.97 -0.78 17.33
CA ASP A 100 15.68 0.38 17.89
C ASP A 100 15.11 0.75 19.27
N ALA A 101 15.89 0.52 20.32
CA ALA A 101 15.48 0.81 21.69
C ALA A 101 15.36 2.33 21.98
N ASN A 102 16.06 3.17 21.21
CA ASN A 102 16.01 4.62 21.37
C ASN A 102 14.77 5.22 20.69
N ASN A 103 14.25 4.52 19.71
CA ASN A 103 13.08 4.95 18.94
C ASN A 103 12.22 3.75 18.54
N PRO A 104 11.65 3.03 19.52
CA PRO A 104 10.78 1.91 19.21
C PRO A 104 9.53 2.40 18.50
N CYS A 105 9.28 1.91 17.29
CA CYS A 105 8.11 2.30 16.53
C CYS A 105 7.45 1.10 15.85
N ILE A 106 6.16 1.24 15.59
CA ILE A 106 5.42 0.29 14.76
C ILE A 106 5.73 0.62 13.30
N LEU A 107 6.29 -0.34 12.58
CA LEU A 107 6.61 -0.19 11.15
C LEU A 107 5.44 -0.58 10.27
N GLY A 108 4.61 -1.52 10.74
CA GLY A 108 3.42 -1.95 10.05
C GLY A 108 2.50 -2.77 10.94
N TYR A 109 1.21 -2.79 10.62
CA TYR A 109 0.21 -3.54 11.37
C TYR A 109 -1.03 -3.87 10.55
N SER A 110 -1.80 -4.85 11.02
CA SER A 110 -3.18 -5.09 10.62
C SER A 110 -3.96 -5.64 11.82
N PHE A 111 -5.27 -5.35 11.88
CA PHE A 111 -6.15 -5.90 12.93
C PHE A 111 -6.99 -7.09 12.44
N ASP A 112 -6.97 -7.39 11.16
CA ASP A 112 -7.92 -8.32 10.53
C ASP A 112 -7.30 -9.25 9.48
N THR A 113 -6.10 -8.95 9.01
CA THR A 113 -5.41 -9.80 8.02
C THR A 113 -4.26 -10.59 8.63
N PRO A 114 -4.05 -11.83 8.18
CA PRO A 114 -2.98 -12.65 8.71
C PRO A 114 -1.60 -12.16 8.26
N LEU A 115 -0.60 -12.32 9.13
CA LEU A 115 0.79 -12.21 8.75
C LEU A 115 1.21 -13.50 8.04
N PRO A 116 1.66 -13.45 6.80
CA PRO A 116 2.16 -14.66 6.13
C PRO A 116 3.44 -15.19 6.80
N ASP A 117 3.66 -16.49 6.68
CA ASP A 117 4.95 -17.07 7.03
C ASP A 117 6.05 -16.49 6.13
N VAL A 118 7.27 -16.41 6.64
CA VAL A 118 8.38 -15.76 5.93
C VAL A 118 8.61 -16.28 4.51
N GLN A 119 8.34 -17.56 4.25
CA GLN A 119 8.47 -18.18 2.92
C GLN A 119 7.33 -17.78 1.96
N ASN A 120 6.19 -17.36 2.52
CA ASN A 120 4.96 -17.05 1.77
C ASN A 120 4.65 -15.55 1.73
N ILE A 121 5.59 -14.70 2.21
CA ILE A 121 5.43 -13.25 2.15
C ILE A 121 5.29 -12.82 0.68
N PRO A 122 4.25 -12.01 0.34
CA PRO A 122 4.11 -11.41 -1.00
C PRO A 122 5.41 -10.73 -1.42
N ASP A 123 5.84 -10.91 -2.67
CA ASP A 123 7.12 -10.36 -3.14
C ASP A 123 7.19 -8.84 -2.95
N GLY A 124 6.11 -8.11 -3.25
CA GLY A 124 6.03 -6.68 -3.02
C GLY A 124 6.17 -6.28 -1.55
N MET A 125 5.55 -7.04 -0.63
CA MET A 125 5.69 -6.84 0.81
C MET A 125 7.11 -7.16 1.27
N ARG A 126 7.71 -8.24 0.76
CA ARG A 126 9.11 -8.60 1.06
C ARG A 126 10.05 -7.47 0.69
N ASP A 127 9.97 -6.98 -0.54
CA ASP A 127 10.79 -5.90 -1.06
C ASP A 127 10.63 -4.63 -0.22
N PHE A 128 9.40 -4.33 0.17
CA PHE A 128 9.10 -3.17 1.01
C PHE A 128 9.71 -3.31 2.42
N LEU A 129 9.58 -4.48 3.06
CA LEU A 129 10.16 -4.75 4.38
C LEU A 129 11.70 -4.81 4.35
N GLU A 130 12.30 -5.31 3.28
CA GLU A 130 13.76 -5.25 3.09
C GLU A 130 14.26 -3.80 2.98
N SER A 131 13.43 -2.87 2.51
CA SER A 131 13.77 -1.44 2.51
C SER A 131 13.90 -0.89 3.93
N TYR A 132 13.05 -1.33 4.86
CA TYR A 132 13.19 -0.99 6.29
C TYR A 132 14.51 -1.50 6.86
N ASP A 133 14.85 -2.77 6.62
CA ASP A 133 16.07 -3.36 7.14
C ASP A 133 17.29 -2.52 6.76
N LYS A 134 17.37 -2.13 5.50
CA LYS A 134 18.48 -1.35 4.98
C LYS A 134 18.50 0.10 5.50
N THR A 135 17.35 0.72 5.66
CA THR A 135 17.22 2.09 6.15
C THR A 135 17.55 2.17 7.64
N LEU A 136 17.01 1.25 8.45
CA LEU A 136 17.24 1.21 9.90
C LEU A 136 18.70 0.93 10.26
N VAL A 137 19.36 0.03 9.53
CA VAL A 137 20.78 -0.27 9.75
C VAL A 137 21.68 0.93 9.43
N ARG A 138 21.36 1.67 8.37
CA ARG A 138 22.22 2.76 7.86
C ARG A 138 21.99 4.10 8.53
N ALA A 139 20.79 4.38 8.95
CA ALA A 139 20.40 5.64 9.56
C ALA A 139 19.34 5.45 10.66
N PRO A 140 19.71 4.82 11.80
CA PRO A 140 18.76 4.61 12.89
C PRO A 140 18.10 5.90 13.38
N GLN A 141 18.76 7.05 13.17
CA GLN A 141 18.23 8.38 13.50
C GLN A 141 17.29 8.97 12.44
N ALA A 142 17.18 8.37 11.25
CA ALA A 142 16.30 8.89 10.20
C ALA A 142 14.83 8.81 10.62
N LEU A 143 14.44 7.80 11.38
CA LEU A 143 13.11 7.67 11.98
C LEU A 143 12.90 8.67 13.14
N ALA A 144 13.96 9.13 13.80
CA ALA A 144 13.88 10.08 14.91
C ALA A 144 13.42 11.50 14.50
N LYS A 145 13.36 11.80 13.21
CA LYS A 145 12.82 13.07 12.69
C LYS A 145 11.29 13.13 12.70
N TYR A 146 10.62 12.00 12.84
CA TYR A 146 9.19 11.91 12.95
C TYR A 146 8.81 11.79 14.42
N ASP A 147 7.89 12.61 14.85
CA ASP A 147 7.22 12.47 16.14
C ASP A 147 6.29 11.24 16.07
N TYR A 148 6.92 10.06 15.94
CA TYR A 148 6.22 8.79 16.05
C TYR A 148 5.78 8.65 17.50
N ASN A 149 4.60 9.14 17.78
CA ASN A 149 3.96 8.83 19.02
C ASN A 149 3.70 7.30 19.04
N ALA A 150 4.66 6.57 19.59
CA ALA A 150 4.65 5.10 19.65
C ALA A 150 3.39 4.54 20.37
N ALA A 151 2.58 5.41 20.95
CA ALA A 151 1.39 5.06 21.70
C ALA A 151 0.13 4.91 20.83
N THR A 152 0.14 5.29 19.55
CA THR A 152 -1.07 5.19 18.72
C THR A 152 -0.74 4.85 17.27
N MET A 153 -1.53 3.94 16.70
CA MET A 153 -1.45 3.58 15.27
C MET A 153 -2.19 4.60 14.37
N GLY A 154 -2.80 5.61 14.98
CA GLY A 154 -3.57 6.65 14.31
C GLY A 154 -4.98 6.26 13.96
N ASP A 155 -5.82 7.26 13.75
CA ASP A 155 -7.17 7.09 13.25
C ASP A 155 -7.17 6.98 11.73
N VAL A 156 -8.00 6.10 11.19
CA VAL A 156 -8.14 5.91 9.74
C VAL A 156 -8.89 7.11 9.14
N ASN A 157 -8.23 7.86 8.27
CA ASN A 157 -8.84 8.97 7.55
C ASN A 157 -9.53 8.49 6.28
N VAL A 158 -8.85 7.62 5.51
CA VAL A 158 -9.37 7.02 4.29
C VAL A 158 -9.05 5.53 4.29
N ASN A 159 -10.04 4.71 3.91
CA ASN A 159 -9.87 3.32 3.53
C ASN A 159 -10.85 3.02 2.38
N LEU A 160 -10.33 2.90 1.18
CA LEU A 160 -11.14 2.66 -0.02
C LEU A 160 -11.52 1.18 -0.15
N ASN A 161 -10.93 0.31 0.67
CA ASN A 161 -11.27 -1.11 0.76
C ASN A 161 -11.29 -1.78 -0.63
N THR A 162 -10.19 -1.70 -1.36
CA THR A 162 -10.06 -2.37 -2.66
C THR A 162 -10.11 -3.89 -2.50
N ALA A 163 -10.58 -4.59 -3.53
CA ALA A 163 -10.73 -6.04 -3.49
C ALA A 163 -9.39 -6.74 -3.19
N PRO A 164 -9.32 -7.61 -2.18
CA PRO A 164 -8.08 -8.28 -1.78
C PRO A 164 -7.77 -9.47 -2.71
N TRP A 165 -7.74 -9.22 -4.01
CA TRP A 165 -7.51 -10.25 -5.01
C TRP A 165 -6.08 -10.77 -5.00
N GLY A 166 -5.88 -11.90 -5.67
CA GLY A 166 -4.57 -12.56 -5.75
C GLY A 166 -4.22 -13.00 -7.16
N GLN A 167 -3.17 -13.82 -7.26
CA GLN A 167 -2.57 -14.19 -8.54
C GLN A 167 -2.82 -15.65 -8.95
N ARG A 168 -3.45 -16.46 -8.09
CA ARG A 168 -3.75 -17.87 -8.32
C ARG A 168 -5.26 -18.07 -8.54
N ALA A 169 -5.76 -19.29 -8.49
CA ALA A 169 -7.18 -19.57 -8.69
C ALA A 169 -8.08 -18.74 -7.74
N PRO A 170 -9.20 -18.19 -8.26
CA PRO A 170 -9.74 -18.33 -9.62
C PRO A 170 -9.15 -17.37 -10.66
N TYR A 171 -8.38 -16.38 -10.24
CA TYR A 171 -7.93 -15.24 -11.06
C TYR A 171 -7.13 -15.67 -12.29
N ASN A 172 -6.31 -16.70 -12.15
CA ASN A 172 -5.42 -17.19 -13.21
C ASN A 172 -6.01 -18.28 -14.10
N LYS A 173 -7.32 -18.48 -14.07
CA LYS A 173 -7.98 -19.56 -14.84
C LYS A 173 -7.62 -19.54 -16.33
N PHE A 174 -7.41 -18.37 -16.90
CA PHE A 174 -7.05 -18.17 -18.30
C PHE A 174 -5.61 -17.72 -18.53
N CYS A 175 -4.73 -17.93 -17.55
CA CYS A 175 -3.32 -17.56 -17.63
C CYS A 175 -2.46 -18.83 -17.73
N PHE A 176 -1.82 -19.01 -18.89
CA PHE A 176 -1.02 -20.19 -19.18
C PHE A 176 0.38 -19.80 -19.70
N THR A 177 1.35 -20.65 -19.40
CA THR A 177 2.69 -20.56 -20.01
C THR A 177 2.63 -20.97 -21.48
N SER A 178 3.72 -20.73 -22.22
CA SER A 178 3.82 -21.12 -23.63
C SER A 178 3.63 -22.63 -23.90
N ASN A 179 3.85 -23.47 -22.88
CA ASN A 179 3.64 -24.92 -22.97
C ASN A 179 2.31 -25.39 -22.36
N GLY A 180 1.40 -24.45 -22.05
CA GLY A 180 0.05 -24.75 -21.56
C GLY A 180 -0.03 -25.03 -20.06
N ALA A 181 1.03 -24.87 -19.27
CA ALA A 181 0.95 -25.03 -17.84
C ALA A 181 0.28 -23.79 -17.20
N SER A 182 -0.51 -23.99 -16.12
CA SER A 182 -1.13 -22.90 -15.38
C SER A 182 -0.06 -21.97 -14.79
N ALA A 183 -0.20 -20.68 -15.00
CA ALA A 183 0.69 -19.64 -14.52
C ALA A 183 -0.01 -18.72 -13.50
N ALA A 184 0.73 -17.93 -12.72
CA ALA A 184 0.17 -16.82 -11.96
C ALA A 184 -0.23 -15.69 -12.93
N THR A 185 -1.17 -14.83 -12.53
CA THR A 185 -1.51 -13.63 -13.31
C THR A 185 -0.34 -12.67 -13.43
N GLY A 186 0.47 -12.56 -12.36
CA GLY A 186 1.51 -11.55 -12.20
C GLY A 186 1.01 -10.29 -11.48
N CYS A 187 1.95 -9.51 -10.96
CA CYS A 187 1.60 -8.32 -10.17
C CYS A 187 0.91 -7.22 -11.00
N VAL A 188 1.32 -7.01 -12.26
CA VAL A 188 0.75 -5.96 -13.13
C VAL A 188 -0.72 -6.23 -13.45
N PRO A 189 -1.13 -7.39 -13.99
CA PRO A 189 -2.54 -7.67 -14.21
C PRO A 189 -3.35 -7.63 -12.93
N THR A 190 -2.80 -8.12 -11.81
CA THR A 190 -3.51 -8.15 -10.53
C THR A 190 -3.78 -6.75 -10.00
N ALA A 191 -2.76 -5.89 -9.92
CA ALA A 191 -2.92 -4.52 -9.41
C ALA A 191 -3.90 -3.70 -10.27
N TYR A 192 -3.76 -3.76 -11.59
CA TYR A 192 -4.66 -3.00 -12.47
C TYR A 192 -6.07 -3.57 -12.51
N SER A 193 -6.24 -4.88 -12.41
CA SER A 193 -7.58 -5.47 -12.30
C SER A 193 -8.27 -5.11 -10.98
N ILE A 194 -7.53 -5.02 -9.87
CA ILE A 194 -8.05 -4.51 -8.58
C ILE A 194 -8.53 -3.07 -8.74
N LEU A 195 -7.72 -2.20 -9.35
CA LEU A 195 -8.08 -0.81 -9.64
C LEU A 195 -9.35 -0.72 -10.52
N MET A 196 -9.39 -1.51 -11.61
CA MET A 196 -10.51 -1.53 -12.55
C MET A 196 -11.79 -2.06 -11.88
N HIS A 197 -11.69 -3.07 -11.03
CA HIS A 197 -12.81 -3.59 -10.25
C HIS A 197 -13.34 -2.54 -9.25
N TYR A 198 -12.46 -1.83 -8.57
CA TYR A 198 -12.88 -0.75 -7.66
C TYR A 198 -13.72 0.31 -8.36
N HIS A 199 -13.33 0.69 -9.58
CA HIS A 199 -14.06 1.66 -10.38
C HIS A 199 -15.23 1.05 -11.18
N GLN A 200 -15.32 -0.28 -11.31
CA GLN A 200 -16.18 -0.99 -12.25
C GLN A 200 -16.08 -0.39 -13.67
N TRP A 201 -14.84 -0.24 -14.15
CA TRP A 201 -14.51 0.47 -15.39
C TRP A 201 -13.38 -0.22 -16.17
N PRO A 202 -13.42 -0.18 -17.53
CA PRO A 202 -14.47 0.35 -18.40
C PRO A 202 -15.65 -0.64 -18.54
N VAL A 203 -16.77 -0.19 -19.11
CA VAL A 203 -17.82 -1.14 -19.54
C VAL A 203 -17.25 -2.13 -20.54
N ALA A 204 -16.50 -1.62 -21.52
CA ALA A 204 -15.73 -2.41 -22.49
C ALA A 204 -14.43 -1.67 -22.84
N ALA A 205 -13.35 -2.45 -23.00
CA ALA A 205 -12.08 -1.93 -23.50
C ALA A 205 -12.22 -1.38 -24.94
N VAL A 206 -11.21 -0.69 -25.43
CA VAL A 206 -11.12 -0.37 -26.85
C VAL A 206 -10.97 -1.66 -27.65
N GLU A 207 -11.69 -1.79 -28.78
CA GLU A 207 -11.54 -2.93 -29.67
C GLU A 207 -10.10 -2.97 -30.20
N LYS A 208 -9.36 -3.99 -29.79
CA LYS A 208 -7.93 -4.13 -30.11
C LYS A 208 -7.50 -5.59 -30.02
N ASN A 209 -6.69 -6.01 -31.00
CA ASN A 209 -6.02 -7.30 -30.91
C ASN A 209 -4.83 -7.20 -29.95
N VAL A 210 -4.80 -8.12 -28.98
CA VAL A 210 -3.70 -8.34 -28.06
C VAL A 210 -3.25 -9.79 -28.10
N TYR A 211 -2.02 -10.07 -27.69
CA TYR A 211 -1.39 -11.35 -27.93
C TYR A 211 -0.76 -11.91 -26.66
N HIS A 212 -0.89 -13.21 -26.49
CA HIS A 212 -0.11 -13.95 -25.52
C HIS A 212 1.37 -13.91 -25.91
N SER A 213 2.23 -13.38 -25.03
CA SER A 213 3.64 -13.14 -25.34
C SER A 213 4.44 -14.39 -25.70
N GLY A 214 4.08 -15.55 -25.14
CA GLY A 214 4.79 -16.81 -25.36
C GLY A 214 4.27 -17.67 -26.50
N THR A 215 2.94 -17.65 -26.77
CA THR A 215 2.32 -18.49 -27.83
C THR A 215 1.95 -17.73 -29.09
N GLY A 216 1.83 -16.41 -29.01
CA GLY A 216 1.27 -15.59 -30.07
C GLY A 216 -0.25 -15.74 -30.23
N GLU A 217 -0.93 -16.47 -29.33
CA GLU A 217 -2.39 -16.55 -29.32
C GLU A 217 -2.99 -15.17 -29.28
N LYS A 218 -3.94 -14.94 -30.19
CA LYS A 218 -4.61 -13.65 -30.36
C LYS A 218 -5.97 -13.67 -29.70
N ILE A 219 -6.26 -12.64 -28.90
CA ILE A 219 -7.62 -12.30 -28.49
C ILE A 219 -7.97 -10.89 -28.98
N THR A 220 -9.26 -10.62 -29.17
CA THR A 220 -9.76 -9.29 -29.48
C THR A 220 -10.49 -8.75 -28.27
N LEU A 221 -9.99 -7.62 -27.73
CA LEU A 221 -10.65 -6.84 -26.69
C LEU A 221 -11.85 -6.09 -27.30
N GLY A 222 -12.68 -5.49 -26.45
CA GLY A 222 -13.86 -4.72 -26.86
C GLY A 222 -15.18 -5.34 -26.40
N HIS A 223 -15.12 -6.52 -25.78
CA HIS A 223 -16.29 -7.10 -25.10
C HIS A 223 -16.56 -6.39 -23.77
N GLU A 224 -17.79 -6.49 -23.30
CA GLU A 224 -18.18 -5.93 -21.99
C GLU A 224 -17.62 -6.79 -20.86
N TYR A 225 -17.21 -6.14 -19.77
CA TYR A 225 -16.79 -6.80 -18.54
C TYR A 225 -17.98 -7.04 -17.63
N ASP A 226 -18.10 -8.24 -17.11
CA ASP A 226 -19.18 -8.64 -16.21
C ASP A 226 -18.88 -8.25 -14.76
N TRP A 227 -18.90 -6.94 -14.49
CA TRP A 227 -18.61 -6.38 -13.18
C TRP A 227 -19.52 -6.90 -12.07
N ALA A 228 -20.79 -7.20 -12.41
CA ALA A 228 -21.78 -7.68 -11.46
C ALA A 228 -21.44 -9.08 -10.89
N ASN A 229 -20.72 -9.89 -11.65
CA ASN A 229 -20.27 -11.22 -11.24
C ASN A 229 -18.83 -11.25 -10.72
N MET A 230 -18.12 -10.12 -10.67
CA MET A 230 -16.82 -10.05 -10.04
C MET A 230 -16.98 -9.82 -8.52
N ALA A 231 -16.78 -10.89 -7.74
CA ALA A 231 -16.87 -10.81 -6.28
C ALA A 231 -15.74 -10.01 -5.67
N HIS A 232 -16.03 -9.26 -4.59
CA HIS A 232 -14.99 -8.55 -3.85
C HIS A 232 -13.95 -9.50 -3.25
N THR A 233 -14.39 -10.69 -2.80
CA THR A 233 -13.51 -11.74 -2.26
C THR A 233 -13.85 -13.10 -2.84
N TYR A 234 -12.87 -13.98 -2.99
CA TYR A 234 -13.01 -15.35 -3.47
C TYR A 234 -12.50 -16.36 -2.43
N SER A 235 -13.24 -16.52 -1.34
CA SER A 235 -12.89 -17.41 -0.23
C SER A 235 -13.56 -18.79 -0.33
N GLY A 236 -13.31 -19.52 -1.42
CA GLY A 236 -13.70 -20.94 -1.52
C GLY A 236 -15.09 -21.26 -2.10
N ASN A 237 -16.07 -20.37 -2.00
CA ASN A 237 -17.44 -20.59 -2.48
C ASN A 237 -17.82 -19.56 -3.57
N TYR A 238 -17.25 -19.69 -4.75
CA TYR A 238 -17.59 -18.87 -5.90
C TYR A 238 -18.14 -19.73 -7.03
N THR A 239 -19.04 -19.15 -7.83
CA THR A 239 -19.59 -19.82 -9.00
C THR A 239 -18.60 -19.81 -10.17
N GLN A 240 -18.83 -20.68 -11.15
CA GLN A 240 -18.06 -20.68 -12.39
C GLN A 240 -18.16 -19.33 -13.13
N ILE A 241 -19.33 -18.68 -13.13
CA ILE A 241 -19.54 -17.37 -13.75
C ILE A 241 -18.67 -16.31 -13.09
N GLN A 242 -18.60 -16.30 -11.75
CA GLN A 242 -17.76 -15.38 -11.01
C GLN A 242 -16.27 -15.62 -11.30
N ALA A 243 -15.84 -16.88 -11.36
CA ALA A 243 -14.48 -17.24 -11.71
C ALA A 243 -14.10 -16.78 -13.13
N ASP A 244 -15.03 -16.97 -14.09
CA ASP A 244 -14.81 -16.60 -15.49
C ASP A 244 -14.75 -15.07 -15.66
N ALA A 245 -15.62 -14.34 -14.96
CA ALA A 245 -15.63 -12.88 -15.01
C ALA A 245 -14.28 -12.29 -14.59
N VAL A 246 -13.78 -12.65 -13.41
CA VAL A 246 -12.50 -12.10 -12.91
C VAL A 246 -11.31 -12.61 -13.72
N ALA A 247 -11.30 -13.88 -14.13
CA ALA A 247 -10.19 -14.44 -14.91
C ALA A 247 -10.12 -13.84 -16.33
N THR A 248 -11.26 -13.48 -16.92
CA THR A 248 -11.31 -12.77 -18.21
C THR A 248 -10.63 -11.41 -18.10
N LEU A 249 -10.98 -10.62 -17.09
CA LEU A 249 -10.33 -9.33 -16.83
C LEU A 249 -8.81 -9.48 -16.64
N MET A 250 -8.39 -10.42 -15.80
CA MET A 250 -6.97 -10.68 -15.52
C MET A 250 -6.18 -11.08 -16.77
N ARG A 251 -6.75 -11.95 -17.61
CA ARG A 251 -6.16 -12.35 -18.89
C ARG A 251 -6.03 -11.16 -19.84
N ASP A 252 -7.07 -10.37 -19.98
CA ASP A 252 -7.12 -9.26 -20.94
C ASP A 252 -6.10 -8.19 -20.58
N VAL A 253 -6.01 -7.85 -19.29
CA VAL A 253 -4.97 -6.94 -18.80
C VAL A 253 -3.59 -7.56 -19.02
N GLY A 254 -3.40 -8.84 -18.73
CA GLY A 254 -2.13 -9.54 -18.93
C GLY A 254 -1.66 -9.51 -20.39
N TYR A 255 -2.56 -9.81 -21.33
CA TYR A 255 -2.25 -9.79 -22.76
C TYR A 255 -2.00 -8.35 -23.26
N ALA A 256 -2.78 -7.37 -22.78
CA ALA A 256 -2.57 -5.95 -23.13
C ALA A 256 -1.21 -5.45 -22.68
N TYR A 257 -0.73 -5.91 -21.52
CA TYR A 257 0.60 -5.56 -21.00
C TYR A 257 1.71 -6.47 -21.55
N GLY A 258 1.38 -7.54 -22.28
CA GLY A 258 2.33 -8.46 -22.86
C GLY A 258 3.17 -9.19 -21.79
N VAL A 259 2.55 -9.59 -20.66
CA VAL A 259 3.26 -10.29 -19.58
C VAL A 259 3.79 -11.63 -20.05
N VAL A 260 4.90 -12.08 -19.50
CA VAL A 260 5.50 -13.37 -19.75
C VAL A 260 5.08 -14.34 -18.65
N TYR A 261 4.11 -15.19 -18.95
CA TYR A 261 3.56 -16.14 -18.00
C TYR A 261 4.55 -17.25 -17.63
N GLY A 262 4.82 -17.43 -16.33
CA GLY A 262 5.68 -18.46 -15.79
C GLY A 262 5.02 -19.24 -14.64
N THR A 263 5.43 -20.49 -14.43
CA THR A 263 4.91 -21.33 -13.34
C THR A 263 5.42 -20.91 -11.97
N SER A 264 6.67 -20.43 -11.89
CA SER A 264 7.31 -19.93 -10.67
C SER A 264 7.09 -18.44 -10.45
N GLY A 265 6.72 -17.68 -11.48
CA GLY A 265 6.43 -16.26 -11.43
C GLY A 265 6.14 -15.73 -12.82
N THR A 266 5.28 -14.73 -12.92
CA THR A 266 4.94 -14.04 -14.16
C THR A 266 5.65 -12.70 -14.19
N GLU A 267 6.40 -12.44 -15.25
CA GLU A 267 7.20 -11.24 -15.40
C GLU A 267 6.45 -10.16 -16.19
N SER A 268 6.71 -8.90 -15.88
CA SER A 268 6.25 -7.79 -16.71
C SER A 268 6.96 -7.88 -18.06
N GLY A 269 6.18 -8.04 -19.13
CA GLY A 269 6.71 -8.09 -20.48
C GLY A 269 7.11 -6.72 -21.02
N GLY A 270 7.18 -6.59 -22.35
CA GLY A 270 7.56 -5.35 -23.03
C GLY A 270 6.66 -4.13 -22.76
N GLY A 271 5.47 -4.33 -22.15
CA GLY A 271 4.58 -3.26 -21.70
C GLY A 271 4.98 -2.62 -20.38
N GLY A 272 5.87 -3.27 -19.60
CA GLY A 272 6.28 -2.79 -18.28
C GLY A 272 5.11 -2.71 -17.29
N GLU A 273 5.20 -1.78 -16.36
CA GLU A 273 4.16 -1.52 -15.33
C GLU A 273 3.46 -0.17 -15.51
N GLY A 274 3.78 0.57 -16.59
CA GLY A 274 3.30 1.93 -16.81
C GLY A 274 1.78 2.02 -17.04
N ALA A 275 1.16 3.14 -16.67
CA ALA A 275 -0.28 3.36 -16.81
C ALA A 275 -0.75 3.53 -18.29
N GLY A 276 0.17 3.61 -19.25
CA GLY A 276 -0.17 3.88 -20.66
C GLY A 276 -1.20 2.91 -21.25
N LYS A 277 -1.16 1.63 -20.90
CA LYS A 277 -2.15 0.66 -21.40
C LYS A 277 -3.53 0.86 -20.77
N LEU A 278 -3.61 1.30 -19.52
CA LEU A 278 -4.89 1.69 -18.92
C LEU A 278 -5.51 2.86 -19.69
N ILE A 279 -4.71 3.83 -20.09
CA ILE A 279 -5.17 5.01 -20.84
C ILE A 279 -5.57 4.61 -22.25
N ASP A 280 -4.66 3.96 -22.99
CA ASP A 280 -4.84 3.68 -24.41
C ASP A 280 -5.91 2.61 -24.72
N ILE A 281 -6.11 1.66 -23.79
CA ILE A 281 -6.93 0.47 -24.01
C ILE A 281 -8.14 0.44 -23.08
N PHE A 282 -7.94 0.76 -21.80
CA PHE A 282 -8.99 0.62 -20.77
C PHE A 282 -9.67 1.94 -20.40
N LYS A 283 -9.48 2.97 -21.23
CA LYS A 283 -10.20 4.26 -21.14
C LYS A 283 -10.05 4.94 -19.78
N TYR A 284 -8.82 4.94 -19.25
CA TYR A 284 -8.44 5.74 -18.11
C TYR A 284 -7.83 7.06 -18.56
N LYS A 285 -7.82 8.03 -17.67
CA LYS A 285 -7.02 9.26 -17.80
C LYS A 285 -6.19 9.43 -16.53
N SER A 286 -5.11 10.17 -16.63
CA SER A 286 -4.23 10.44 -15.50
C SER A 286 -3.91 11.92 -15.46
N GLU A 287 -4.00 12.47 -14.28
CA GLU A 287 -3.51 13.81 -13.93
C GLU A 287 -2.30 13.71 -13.00
N THR A 288 -1.53 12.63 -13.12
CA THR A 288 -0.35 12.37 -12.29
C THR A 288 0.62 13.55 -12.34
N PRO A 289 0.91 14.21 -11.21
CA PRO A 289 1.81 15.36 -11.20
C PRO A 289 3.28 14.92 -11.39
N ASN A 290 4.08 15.81 -11.97
CA ASN A 290 5.53 15.62 -12.10
C ASN A 290 5.93 14.28 -12.72
N THR A 291 5.22 13.85 -13.78
CA THR A 291 5.50 12.58 -14.46
C THR A 291 6.86 12.62 -15.18
N THR A 292 7.58 11.50 -15.07
CA THR A 292 8.67 11.20 -15.99
C THR A 292 8.13 10.54 -17.26
N SER A 293 8.52 11.02 -18.41
CA SER A 293 7.85 10.89 -19.70
C SER A 293 7.53 9.49 -20.22
N ALA A 294 8.20 8.44 -19.79
CA ALA A 294 8.03 7.12 -20.39
C ALA A 294 7.02 6.23 -19.66
N THR A 295 6.79 6.43 -18.36
CA THR A 295 5.98 5.55 -17.51
C THR A 295 4.70 6.21 -17.04
N MET A 296 4.55 7.52 -17.19
CA MET A 296 3.46 8.33 -16.62
C MET A 296 3.35 8.21 -15.10
N ALA A 297 4.46 7.93 -14.43
CA ALA A 297 4.55 7.83 -12.98
C ALA A 297 5.29 9.03 -12.41
N THR A 298 4.90 9.45 -11.21
CA THR A 298 5.77 10.24 -10.34
C THR A 298 6.79 9.29 -9.72
N VAL A 299 8.06 9.65 -9.77
CA VAL A 299 9.16 8.87 -9.18
C VAL A 299 9.63 9.60 -7.93
N ARG A 300 9.61 8.93 -6.79
CA ARG A 300 9.83 9.53 -5.47
C ARG A 300 11.18 10.23 -5.34
N ASP A 301 12.26 9.58 -5.80
CA ASP A 301 13.61 10.15 -5.75
C ASP A 301 13.80 11.33 -6.72
N VAL A 302 13.11 11.32 -7.87
CA VAL A 302 13.12 12.44 -8.82
C VAL A 302 12.36 13.63 -8.22
N LEU A 303 11.27 13.39 -7.51
CA LEU A 303 10.52 14.42 -6.79
C LEU A 303 11.37 15.03 -5.65
N GLY A 304 12.17 14.22 -4.96
CA GLY A 304 13.12 14.66 -3.94
C GLY A 304 12.50 15.31 -2.70
N ASN A 305 11.19 15.11 -2.48
CA ASN A 305 10.44 15.72 -1.39
C ASN A 305 9.40 14.76 -0.82
N ASP A 306 9.67 14.18 0.34
CA ASP A 306 8.80 13.22 1.00
C ASP A 306 7.48 13.83 1.49
N GLY A 307 7.49 15.08 1.93
CA GLY A 307 6.26 15.77 2.33
C GLY A 307 5.29 15.89 1.15
N LEU A 308 5.81 16.30 -0.02
CA LEU A 308 5.03 16.40 -1.24
C LEU A 308 4.59 15.01 -1.76
N TRP A 309 5.45 13.98 -1.63
CA TRP A 309 5.10 12.61 -1.96
C TRP A 309 3.90 12.10 -1.17
N LYS A 310 3.94 12.25 0.15
CA LYS A 310 2.84 11.88 1.04
C LYS A 310 1.59 12.73 0.80
N GLN A 311 1.75 14.01 0.45
CA GLN A 311 0.65 14.88 0.06
C GLN A 311 -0.06 14.33 -1.19
N TYR A 312 0.64 13.97 -2.26
CA TYR A 312 0.05 13.40 -3.47
C TYR A 312 -0.68 12.07 -3.21
N ILE A 313 -0.15 11.25 -2.28
CA ILE A 313 -0.86 10.04 -1.84
C ILE A 313 -2.20 10.41 -1.21
N ARG A 314 -2.21 11.32 -0.23
CA ARG A 314 -3.45 11.74 0.44
C ARG A 314 -4.43 12.35 -0.54
N GLU A 315 -4.00 13.26 -1.40
CA GLU A 315 -4.86 13.90 -2.40
C GLU A 315 -5.54 12.89 -3.32
N SER A 316 -4.82 11.86 -3.79
CA SER A 316 -5.41 10.82 -4.61
C SER A 316 -6.43 10.00 -3.82
N LEU A 317 -6.10 9.60 -2.58
CA LEU A 317 -6.99 8.80 -1.74
C LEU A 317 -8.22 9.58 -1.27
N ASP A 318 -8.08 10.88 -0.94
CA ASP A 318 -9.20 11.78 -0.63
C ASP A 318 -10.13 11.97 -1.82
N ALA A 319 -9.59 11.89 -3.04
CA ALA A 319 -10.38 11.89 -4.27
C ALA A 319 -11.09 10.55 -4.53
N GLY A 320 -10.92 9.53 -3.68
CA GLY A 320 -11.46 8.19 -3.88
C GLY A 320 -10.74 7.41 -4.98
N LEU A 321 -9.46 7.71 -5.22
CA LEU A 321 -8.65 7.11 -6.28
C LEU A 321 -7.55 6.23 -5.66
N PRO A 322 -7.70 4.91 -5.68
CA PRO A 322 -6.64 3.99 -5.30
C PRO A 322 -5.40 4.19 -6.18
N ILE A 323 -4.23 4.02 -5.59
CA ILE A 323 -2.97 4.35 -6.24
C ILE A 323 -2.21 3.07 -6.60
N PRO A 324 -2.04 2.75 -7.89
CA PRO A 324 -1.03 1.78 -8.28
C PRO A 324 0.35 2.29 -7.87
N TYR A 325 1.02 1.50 -7.04
CA TYR A 325 2.28 1.86 -6.42
C TYR A 325 3.29 0.76 -6.66
N SER A 326 4.50 1.12 -7.02
CA SER A 326 5.53 0.11 -7.28
C SER A 326 6.86 0.45 -6.62
N SER A 327 7.53 -0.61 -6.21
CA SER A 327 8.88 -0.57 -5.65
C SER A 327 9.75 -1.69 -6.23
N THR A 328 11.04 -1.60 -6.02
CA THR A 328 11.98 -2.66 -6.35
C THR A 328 13.06 -2.72 -5.30
N THR A 329 13.55 -3.91 -5.00
CA THR A 329 14.81 -4.05 -4.31
C THR A 329 15.94 -3.85 -5.29
N SER A 330 17.02 -3.22 -4.87
CA SER A 330 18.25 -3.14 -5.66
C SER A 330 19.00 -4.47 -5.73
N SER A 331 18.44 -5.56 -5.23
CA SER A 331 19.02 -6.88 -5.38
C SER A 331 19.06 -7.23 -6.85
N ALA A 332 20.25 -7.26 -7.42
CA ALA A 332 20.46 -7.56 -8.83
C ALA A 332 19.67 -8.81 -9.25
N GLY A 333 18.76 -8.65 -10.21
CA GLY A 333 18.00 -9.75 -10.81
C GLY A 333 16.55 -9.92 -10.36
N LYS A 334 16.04 -9.14 -9.39
CA LYS A 334 14.61 -9.13 -9.08
C LYS A 334 13.90 -7.98 -9.79
N GLY A 335 12.74 -8.30 -10.38
CA GLY A 335 11.87 -7.33 -11.05
C GLY A 335 11.25 -6.33 -10.06
N ARG A 336 10.58 -5.35 -10.60
CA ARG A 336 9.77 -4.41 -9.84
C ARG A 336 8.41 -5.05 -9.54
N HIS A 337 7.88 -4.82 -8.35
CA HIS A 337 6.52 -5.24 -7.96
C HIS A 337 5.58 -4.04 -7.91
N ILE A 338 4.36 -4.24 -8.42
CA ILE A 338 3.29 -3.25 -8.36
C ILE A 338 2.13 -3.80 -7.53
N TYR A 339 1.54 -2.95 -6.69
CA TYR A 339 0.46 -3.22 -5.77
C TYR A 339 -0.39 -1.96 -5.59
N ILE A 340 -1.41 -1.98 -4.73
CA ILE A 340 -2.32 -0.85 -4.55
C ILE A 340 -2.14 -0.23 -3.16
N LEU A 341 -2.06 1.12 -3.11
CA LEU A 341 -2.31 1.89 -1.91
C LEU A 341 -3.75 2.38 -1.94
N ASP A 342 -4.52 2.10 -0.89
CA ASP A 342 -5.95 2.39 -0.85
C ASP A 342 -6.44 2.99 0.48
N GLY A 343 -5.53 3.44 1.34
CA GLY A 343 -5.91 4.11 2.57
C GLY A 343 -4.76 4.81 3.28
N TYR A 344 -5.10 5.69 4.23
CA TYR A 344 -4.12 6.32 5.12
C TYR A 344 -4.73 6.70 6.48
N THR A 345 -3.86 6.83 7.49
CA THR A 345 -4.19 7.30 8.84
C THR A 345 -3.64 8.70 9.09
N ASP A 346 -4.09 9.33 10.18
CA ASP A 346 -3.59 10.63 10.64
C ASP A 346 -2.12 10.58 11.15
N LYS A 347 -1.55 9.36 11.30
CA LYS A 347 -0.16 9.11 11.71
C LYS A 347 0.74 8.64 10.56
N ASP A 348 0.33 8.89 9.32
CA ASP A 348 1.11 8.54 8.11
C ASP A 348 1.34 7.05 7.89
N TYR A 349 0.49 6.19 8.44
CA TYR A 349 0.40 4.82 7.97
C TYR A 349 -0.45 4.79 6.70
N PHE A 350 0.03 4.11 5.69
CA PHE A 350 -0.67 3.90 4.42
C PHE A 350 -1.10 2.44 4.31
N HIS A 351 -2.32 2.21 3.82
CA HIS A 351 -2.82 0.86 3.62
C HIS A 351 -2.35 0.29 2.29
N PHE A 352 -1.77 -0.90 2.34
CA PHE A 352 -1.22 -1.63 1.21
C PHE A 352 -2.05 -2.88 0.93
N ASN A 353 -2.56 -2.99 -0.28
CA ASN A 353 -3.13 -4.21 -0.84
C ASN A 353 -2.10 -4.85 -1.79
N TRP A 354 -1.42 -5.88 -1.34
CA TRP A 354 -0.31 -6.51 -2.05
C TRP A 354 -0.72 -7.34 -3.26
N GLY A 355 -2.03 -7.57 -3.48
CA GLY A 355 -2.51 -8.44 -4.56
C GLY A 355 -2.24 -9.92 -4.31
N TRP A 356 -2.36 -10.39 -3.05
CA TRP A 356 -2.02 -11.75 -2.62
C TRP A 356 -3.11 -12.40 -1.75
N ASN A 357 -4.39 -12.33 -2.21
CA ASN A 357 -5.56 -12.81 -1.46
C ASN A 357 -5.69 -12.20 -0.06
N GLY A 358 -5.32 -10.93 0.10
CA GLY A 358 -5.36 -10.23 1.37
C GLY A 358 -4.24 -10.58 2.34
N GLN A 359 -3.39 -11.56 2.04
CA GLN A 359 -2.29 -11.92 2.93
C GLN A 359 -1.31 -10.77 3.08
N GLY A 360 -1.04 -10.40 4.33
CA GLY A 360 -0.14 -9.31 4.66
C GLY A 360 -0.68 -7.91 4.34
N ASN A 361 -1.90 -7.76 3.81
CA ASN A 361 -2.50 -6.44 3.65
C ASN A 361 -2.56 -5.74 5.00
N GLY A 362 -2.26 -4.45 5.01
CA GLY A 362 -2.20 -3.71 6.27
C GLY A 362 -1.65 -2.30 6.10
N TRP A 363 -1.40 -1.68 7.21
CA TRP A 363 -0.97 -0.31 7.36
C TRP A 363 0.54 -0.26 7.61
N PHE A 364 1.27 0.48 6.80
CA PHE A 364 2.73 0.56 6.88
C PHE A 364 3.20 2.01 6.81
N LEU A 365 4.26 2.32 7.55
CA LEU A 365 4.96 3.59 7.40
C LEU A 365 5.72 3.59 6.07
N LEU A 366 5.69 4.72 5.36
CA LEU A 366 6.63 4.94 4.26
C LEU A 366 7.98 5.38 4.85
N ASN A 367 9.05 4.68 4.45
CA ASN A 367 10.40 5.10 4.80
C ASN A 367 10.68 6.50 4.26
N ASP A 368 11.43 7.28 5.04
CA ASP A 368 11.97 8.53 4.53
C ASP A 368 13.14 8.30 3.59
N MET A 369 13.27 9.21 2.64
CA MET A 369 14.46 9.30 1.83
C MET A 369 15.61 9.84 2.69
N THR A 370 16.68 9.06 2.82
CA THR A 370 17.94 9.56 3.38
C THR A 370 18.70 10.32 2.30
N PRO A 371 19.08 11.59 2.52
CA PRO A 371 19.61 12.44 1.46
C PRO A 371 20.93 12.00 0.82
N ASP A 372 21.61 10.98 1.34
CA ASP A 372 23.07 10.89 1.13
C ASP A 372 23.63 9.52 0.72
N THR A 373 22.85 8.58 0.16
CA THR A 373 23.43 7.31 -0.27
C THR A 373 23.01 6.89 -1.67
N SER A 374 23.99 6.60 -2.52
CA SER A 374 23.84 6.08 -3.89
C SER A 374 23.16 4.70 -3.99
N SER A 375 22.76 4.11 -2.87
CA SER A 375 22.10 2.81 -2.76
C SER A 375 20.85 2.87 -1.87
N ASP A 376 20.14 3.97 -1.90
CA ASP A 376 18.90 4.18 -1.15
C ASP A 376 17.72 3.47 -1.84
N TYR A 377 17.11 2.53 -1.16
CA TYR A 377 15.99 1.73 -1.65
C TYR A 377 14.67 2.50 -1.68
N SER A 378 14.59 3.64 -1.00
CA SER A 378 13.46 4.57 -1.13
C SER A 378 13.40 5.22 -2.51
N LYS A 379 14.52 5.24 -3.24
CA LYS A 379 14.68 5.92 -4.54
C LYS A 379 13.93 5.28 -5.69
N SER A 380 13.53 4.04 -5.59
CA SER A 380 12.91 3.34 -6.70
C SER A 380 11.39 3.29 -6.64
N HIS A 381 10.76 4.02 -5.72
CA HIS A 381 9.31 4.04 -5.61
C HIS A 381 8.68 4.87 -6.74
N ARG A 382 7.63 4.32 -7.33
CA ARG A 382 6.81 4.96 -8.36
C ARG A 382 5.35 4.89 -7.95
N ALA A 383 4.60 5.94 -8.27
CA ALA A 383 3.17 5.97 -8.05
C ALA A 383 2.47 6.60 -9.25
N TYR A 384 1.26 6.12 -9.53
CA TYR A 384 0.38 6.61 -10.58
C TYR A 384 -0.79 7.33 -9.90
N PHE A 385 -0.54 8.59 -9.54
CA PHE A 385 -1.50 9.44 -8.86
C PHE A 385 -2.62 9.87 -9.79
N MET A 386 -3.79 10.19 -9.24
CA MET A 386 -4.92 10.75 -9.96
C MET A 386 -5.28 9.95 -11.23
N LEU A 387 -5.14 8.63 -11.17
CA LEU A 387 -5.50 7.71 -12.23
C LEU A 387 -6.99 7.35 -12.11
N MET A 388 -7.80 7.77 -13.06
CA MET A 388 -9.26 7.70 -12.97
C MET A 388 -9.91 7.25 -14.28
N PRO A 389 -11.15 6.69 -14.23
CA PRO A 389 -11.96 6.42 -15.41
C PRO A 389 -12.16 7.66 -16.29
N ASP A 390 -11.92 7.53 -17.60
CA ASP A 390 -12.27 8.56 -18.57
C ASP A 390 -13.71 8.38 -19.04
N LYS A 391 -14.65 8.96 -18.31
CA LYS A 391 -16.10 8.89 -18.60
C LYS A 391 -16.54 9.91 -19.63
N GLY A 392 -15.61 10.64 -20.26
CA GLY A 392 -15.91 11.71 -21.19
C GLY A 392 -16.55 12.95 -20.52
N GLU A 393 -16.64 12.96 -19.20
CA GLU A 393 -17.02 14.14 -18.44
C GLU A 393 -15.77 14.98 -18.23
N ASP A 394 -15.73 16.16 -18.83
CA ASP A 394 -14.68 17.13 -18.55
C ASP A 394 -14.73 17.45 -17.05
N ILE A 395 -13.67 17.06 -16.32
CA ILE A 395 -13.36 17.76 -15.09
C ILE A 395 -13.10 19.18 -15.54
N VAL A 396 -13.99 20.11 -15.18
CA VAL A 396 -13.83 21.50 -15.56
C VAL A 396 -12.52 21.98 -14.94
N HIS A 397 -11.48 21.95 -15.74
CA HIS A 397 -10.23 22.61 -15.40
C HIS A 397 -10.56 24.10 -15.35
N ILE A 398 -10.61 24.68 -14.15
CA ILE A 398 -10.61 26.13 -14.05
C ILE A 398 -9.24 26.56 -14.56
N PRO A 399 -9.16 27.27 -15.69
CA PRO A 399 -7.87 27.77 -16.18
C PRO A 399 -7.17 28.49 -15.04
N GLU A 400 -5.88 28.29 -14.87
CA GLU A 400 -5.09 29.09 -13.95
C GLU A 400 -5.38 30.57 -14.24
N ALA A 401 -6.12 31.21 -13.33
CA ALA A 401 -6.09 32.66 -13.32
C ALA A 401 -4.62 33.06 -13.10
N PRO A 402 -4.08 34.01 -13.85
CA PRO A 402 -2.73 34.48 -13.62
C PRO A 402 -2.58 34.76 -12.13
N LEU A 403 -1.56 34.18 -11.50
CA LEU A 403 -1.23 34.46 -10.11
C LEU A 403 -0.85 35.92 -9.98
N GLU A 404 -1.84 36.80 -9.93
CA GLU A 404 -1.68 38.05 -9.22
C GLU A 404 -1.55 37.67 -7.74
N SER A 405 -0.48 38.07 -7.11
CA SER A 405 -0.13 37.82 -5.72
C SER A 405 -1.26 38.27 -4.78
N GLY A 406 -2.20 37.41 -4.54
CA GLY A 406 -3.34 37.59 -3.65
C GLY A 406 -4.21 36.36 -3.75
N ALA A 407 -4.35 35.62 -2.65
CA ALA A 407 -5.23 34.46 -2.58
C ALA A 407 -6.60 34.76 -3.19
N ALA A 408 -6.87 34.19 -4.37
CA ALA A 408 -8.19 34.26 -4.97
C ALA A 408 -9.14 33.40 -4.13
N THR A 409 -9.79 34.02 -3.18
CA THR A 409 -10.79 33.39 -2.34
C THR A 409 -12.07 33.27 -3.17
N ILE A 410 -12.45 32.04 -3.55
CA ILE A 410 -13.78 31.81 -4.15
C ILE A 410 -14.79 31.99 -3.03
N HIS A 411 -15.43 33.19 -3.00
CA HIS A 411 -16.50 33.52 -2.07
C HIS A 411 -17.85 33.31 -2.74
N ASN A 412 -18.81 32.72 -1.99
CA ASN A 412 -20.25 32.72 -2.33
C ASN A 412 -20.69 31.98 -3.59
N ALA A 413 -20.06 30.85 -3.95
CA ALA A 413 -20.69 29.92 -4.90
C ALA A 413 -21.87 29.23 -4.20
N ALA A 414 -23.09 29.48 -4.63
CA ALA A 414 -24.25 28.73 -4.17
C ALA A 414 -24.03 27.26 -4.54
N GLY A 415 -23.72 26.41 -3.52
CA GLY A 415 -23.41 25.00 -3.76
C GLY A 415 -21.94 24.65 -3.77
N LEU A 416 -21.10 25.32 -2.98
CA LEU A 416 -19.73 24.91 -2.69
C LEU A 416 -19.72 23.88 -1.56
N PHE A 417 -19.13 22.69 -1.84
CA PHE A 417 -18.99 21.59 -0.88
C PHE A 417 -17.57 21.04 -0.95
N ASP A 418 -17.07 20.54 0.17
CA ASP A 418 -15.80 19.77 0.19
C ASP A 418 -15.99 18.36 -0.41
N ALA A 419 -14.88 17.61 -0.51
CA ALA A 419 -14.88 16.24 -1.04
C ALA A 419 -15.78 15.27 -0.24
N CYS A 420 -16.07 15.59 1.02
CA CYS A 420 -16.96 14.83 1.90
C CYS A 420 -18.43 15.23 1.78
N GLY A 421 -18.76 16.18 0.89
CA GLY A 421 -20.12 16.69 0.70
C GLY A 421 -20.57 17.70 1.76
N ARG A 422 -19.67 18.23 2.59
CA ARG A 422 -19.98 19.27 3.57
C ARG A 422 -19.96 20.62 2.89
N LYS A 423 -21.00 21.42 3.10
CA LYS A 423 -21.07 22.78 2.58
C LYS A 423 -19.98 23.64 3.22
N VAL A 424 -19.20 24.32 2.40
CA VAL A 424 -18.15 25.25 2.84
C VAL A 424 -18.41 26.63 2.26
N GLU A 425 -18.00 27.66 2.97
CA GLU A 425 -18.24 29.05 2.56
C GLU A 425 -17.16 29.56 1.61
N GLN A 426 -15.98 28.94 1.67
CA GLN A 426 -14.83 29.29 0.83
C GLN A 426 -13.92 28.09 0.64
N VAL A 427 -13.13 28.12 -0.41
CA VAL A 427 -12.00 27.18 -0.60
C VAL A 427 -10.87 27.62 0.33
N ALA A 428 -10.58 26.81 1.34
CA ALA A 428 -9.59 27.13 2.36
C ALA A 428 -8.19 26.55 2.07
N SER A 429 -8.12 25.55 1.19
CA SER A 429 -6.86 24.85 0.84
C SER A 429 -6.99 24.22 -0.55
N PRO A 430 -5.87 23.92 -1.22
CA PRO A 430 -5.91 23.08 -2.42
C PRO A 430 -6.62 21.75 -2.15
N GLY A 431 -7.47 21.32 -3.08
CA GLY A 431 -8.21 20.09 -2.91
C GLY A 431 -9.40 19.96 -3.85
N ILE A 432 -10.14 18.84 -3.71
CA ILE A 432 -11.37 18.60 -4.48
C ILE A 432 -12.55 19.25 -3.78
N TYR A 433 -13.31 20.02 -4.55
CA TYR A 433 -14.56 20.64 -4.13
C TYR A 433 -15.68 20.28 -5.10
N ILE A 434 -16.92 20.34 -4.62
CA ILE A 434 -18.11 20.27 -5.46
C ILE A 434 -18.63 21.70 -5.58
N ILE A 435 -18.54 22.27 -6.78
CA ILE A 435 -18.98 23.63 -7.08
C ILE A 435 -20.14 23.55 -8.07
N ASN A 436 -21.32 24.00 -7.67
CA ASN A 436 -22.54 23.96 -8.50
C ASN A 436 -22.84 22.53 -9.03
N GLY A 437 -22.63 21.50 -8.18
CA GLY A 437 -22.86 20.10 -8.53
C GLY A 437 -21.77 19.44 -9.39
N LYS A 438 -20.68 20.15 -9.70
CA LYS A 438 -19.53 19.60 -10.46
C LYS A 438 -18.33 19.44 -9.55
N LYS A 439 -17.63 18.31 -9.66
CA LYS A 439 -16.34 18.10 -8.99
C LYS A 439 -15.28 19.02 -9.64
N VAL A 440 -14.60 19.80 -8.81
CA VAL A 440 -13.59 20.77 -9.23
C VAL A 440 -12.36 20.60 -8.36
N TRP A 441 -11.21 20.43 -8.97
CA TRP A 441 -9.93 20.51 -8.27
C TRP A 441 -9.51 21.98 -8.16
N VAL A 442 -9.23 22.45 -6.95
CA VAL A 442 -8.69 23.78 -6.70
C VAL A 442 -7.27 23.64 -6.19
N ARG A 443 -6.34 24.31 -6.85
CA ARG A 443 -4.91 24.36 -6.50
C ARG A 443 -4.60 25.50 -5.55
#